data_e31d2e50f4f9c5ffb53fa514a576e589
#
_entry.id   e31d2e50f4f9c5ffb53fa514a576e589
#
_cell.length_a   1.000
_cell.length_b   1.000
_cell.length_c   1.000
_cell.angle_alpha   90.00
_cell.angle_beta   90.00
_cell.angle_gamma   90.00
#
_symmetry.space_group_name_H-M   'P 1'
#
loop_
_entity.id
_entity.type
_entity.pdbx_description
1 polymer ?
#
loop_
_entity_poly.entity_id
_entity_poly.type
_entity_poly.pdbx_seq_one_letter_code
_entity_poly.pdbx_strand_id
1 'polypeptide(L)'
;DERGNTQGTFRSYDVALSAAYGAEIGENMSAGIGLKFIRSNLADQGAGIERGKGVGNSFAADLGFLWAVTPTVNFGAALRNLGPKIAYIDASQADPLPQHIVLGIAYDLMDTQYHDVLFSFDLYKPLIADGSFASNLVKAWADESLSNEFKEMDLHLGGEYRYSLSTQENESFLALRGGYSLDHDGELKLWTTGIGLKYNLVQVDVAYIFGKDTPQEDNTRFSLNFAF
;
A
#
# COMPACT_ATOMS: atom_id res chain seq x y z
N ASP A 1 25.76 14.00 18.62
CA ASP A 1 26.72 13.06 19.21
C ASP A 1 26.12 12.43 20.48
N GLU A 2 26.78 11.45 21.06
CA GLU A 2 26.36 10.79 22.31
C GLU A 2 26.21 11.73 23.52
N ARG A 3 26.66 12.97 23.39
CA ARG A 3 26.55 14.03 24.41
C ARG A 3 25.40 15.02 24.13
N GLY A 4 24.55 14.72 23.14
CA GLY A 4 23.40 15.56 22.77
C GLY A 4 23.76 16.82 21.96
N ASN A 5 24.97 16.93 21.45
CA ASN A 5 25.33 18.08 20.60
C ASN A 5 24.87 17.84 19.16
N THR A 6 24.23 18.83 18.57
CA THR A 6 23.80 18.79 17.17
C THR A 6 25.02 18.75 16.25
N GLN A 7 25.16 17.68 15.45
CA GLN A 7 26.26 17.50 14.48
C GLN A 7 25.89 17.86 13.04
N GLY A 8 24.74 18.42 12.83
CA GLY A 8 24.22 18.82 11.52
C GLY A 8 22.79 18.37 11.29
N THR A 9 22.27 18.72 10.13
CA THR A 9 20.98 18.25 9.61
C THR A 9 21.22 17.38 8.39
N PHE A 10 20.50 16.27 8.29
CA PHE A 10 20.47 15.45 7.08
C PHE A 10 19.06 15.46 6.51
N ARG A 11 18.96 15.17 5.23
CA ARG A 11 17.67 15.03 4.55
C ARG A 11 17.52 13.59 4.09
N SER A 12 16.44 12.93 4.54
CA SER A 12 16.03 11.62 4.06
C SER A 12 14.83 11.79 3.13
N TYR A 13 14.82 11.08 2.00
CA TYR A 13 13.70 11.04 1.08
C TYR A 13 13.73 9.80 0.20
N ASP A 14 12.56 9.36 -0.22
CA ASP A 14 12.37 8.26 -1.14
C ASP A 14 11.64 8.74 -2.39
N VAL A 15 12.06 8.22 -3.55
CA VAL A 15 11.42 8.47 -4.84
C VAL A 15 11.14 7.13 -5.50
N ALA A 16 9.89 6.93 -5.93
CA ALA A 16 9.50 5.79 -6.75
C ALA A 16 8.87 6.28 -8.06
N LEU A 17 9.38 5.77 -9.18
CA LEU A 17 8.76 5.93 -10.49
C LEU A 17 8.13 4.61 -10.89
N SER A 18 6.83 4.61 -11.17
CA SER A 18 6.07 3.41 -11.48
C SER A 18 5.34 3.54 -12.81
N ALA A 19 5.29 2.43 -13.54
CA ALA A 19 4.42 2.26 -14.70
C ALA A 19 3.64 0.95 -14.53
N ALA A 20 2.35 0.95 -14.88
CA ALA A 20 1.51 -0.22 -14.76
C ALA A 20 0.64 -0.40 -16.01
N TYR A 21 0.34 -1.66 -16.30
CA TYR A 21 -0.57 -2.06 -17.34
C TYR A 21 -1.56 -3.09 -16.79
N GLY A 22 -2.83 -2.91 -17.09
CA GLY A 22 -3.90 -3.85 -16.73
C GLY A 22 -4.76 -4.17 -17.94
N ALA A 23 -5.26 -5.39 -17.99
CA ALA A 23 -6.14 -5.86 -19.05
C ALA A 23 -7.19 -6.85 -18.53
N GLU A 24 -8.33 -6.88 -19.18
CA GLU A 24 -9.30 -7.95 -19.02
C GLU A 24 -8.76 -9.23 -19.64
N ILE A 25 -8.79 -10.33 -18.87
CA ILE A 25 -8.33 -11.66 -19.27
C ILE A 25 -9.47 -12.66 -19.39
N GLY A 26 -10.69 -12.26 -19.05
CA GLY A 26 -11.92 -13.04 -19.12
C GLY A 26 -13.14 -12.14 -18.90
N GLU A 27 -14.34 -12.70 -19.00
CA GLU A 27 -15.60 -11.94 -18.91
C GLU A 27 -15.74 -11.13 -17.60
N ASN A 28 -15.19 -11.66 -16.49
CA ASN A 28 -15.27 -11.02 -15.17
C ASN A 28 -13.92 -10.96 -14.47
N MET A 29 -12.83 -11.08 -15.21
CA MET A 29 -11.49 -11.18 -14.66
C MET A 29 -10.54 -10.19 -15.33
N SER A 30 -9.72 -9.55 -14.54
CA SER A 30 -8.67 -8.65 -14.99
C SER A 30 -7.36 -8.99 -14.31
N ALA A 31 -6.25 -8.80 -15.01
CA ALA A 31 -4.91 -8.92 -14.46
C ALA A 31 -4.07 -7.70 -14.80
N GLY A 32 -3.10 -7.43 -13.96
CA GLY A 32 -2.22 -6.29 -14.14
C GLY A 32 -0.79 -6.60 -13.71
N ILE A 33 0.12 -5.85 -14.30
CA ILE A 33 1.54 -5.83 -13.95
C ILE A 33 2.00 -4.40 -13.78
N GLY A 34 2.78 -4.14 -12.74
CA GLY A 34 3.45 -2.88 -12.49
C GLY A 34 4.95 -3.07 -12.42
N LEU A 35 5.71 -2.07 -12.86
CA LEU A 35 7.15 -1.99 -12.69
C LEU A 35 7.50 -0.70 -11.98
N LYS A 36 8.43 -0.77 -11.02
CA LYS A 36 8.88 0.37 -10.22
C LYS A 36 10.40 0.48 -10.25
N PHE A 37 10.88 1.70 -10.39
CA PHE A 37 12.22 2.08 -10.01
C PHE A 37 12.17 2.83 -8.70
N ILE A 38 12.98 2.42 -7.73
CA ILE A 38 13.01 2.95 -6.37
C ILE A 38 14.39 3.54 -6.12
N ARG A 39 14.42 4.77 -5.63
CA ARG A 39 15.62 5.44 -5.13
C ARG A 39 15.35 5.96 -3.72
N SER A 40 16.11 5.45 -2.77
CA SER A 40 16.07 5.86 -1.37
C SER A 40 17.36 6.60 -1.00
N ASN A 41 17.22 7.74 -0.36
CA ASN A 41 18.31 8.52 0.21
C ASN A 41 18.10 8.65 1.71
N LEU A 42 18.82 7.88 2.50
CA LEU A 42 18.77 7.91 3.96
C LEU A 42 19.62 9.06 4.52
N ALA A 43 20.79 9.31 3.93
CA ALA A 43 21.67 10.40 4.34
C ALA A 43 22.61 10.80 3.20
N ASP A 44 22.78 12.12 3.00
CA ASP A 44 23.72 12.64 1.98
C ASP A 44 25.17 12.46 2.39
N GLN A 45 25.44 12.32 3.69
CA GLN A 45 26.76 12.05 4.29
C GLN A 45 26.58 10.97 5.35
N GLY A 46 27.58 10.11 5.51
CA GLY A 46 27.53 9.03 6.50
C GLY A 46 27.22 9.53 7.90
N ALA A 47 26.43 8.77 8.64
CA ALA A 47 26.07 9.04 10.02
C ALA A 47 27.00 8.28 10.97
N GLY A 48 27.61 8.97 11.91
CA GLY A 48 28.48 8.35 12.92
C GLY A 48 29.81 7.85 12.40
N ILE A 49 30.08 6.55 12.56
CA ILE A 49 31.35 5.89 12.16
C ILE A 49 31.31 5.52 10.68
N GLU A 50 30.16 5.37 10.08
CA GLU A 50 30.02 4.98 8.68
C GLU A 50 30.26 6.16 7.74
N ARG A 51 31.25 5.98 6.85
CA ARG A 51 31.62 6.97 5.84
C ARG A 51 31.08 6.52 4.49
N GLY A 52 30.06 7.24 3.99
CA GLY A 52 29.48 6.95 2.68
C GLY A 52 28.16 7.69 2.48
N LYS A 53 27.68 7.73 1.25
CA LYS A 53 26.32 8.22 0.97
C LYS A 53 25.36 7.05 1.16
N GLY A 54 24.40 7.22 2.06
CA GLY A 54 23.33 6.26 2.26
C GLY A 54 22.27 6.33 1.14
N VAL A 55 22.68 6.03 -0.11
CA VAL A 55 21.77 6.06 -1.27
C VAL A 55 21.66 4.68 -1.87
N GLY A 56 20.44 4.13 -1.86
CA GLY A 56 20.12 2.86 -2.48
C GLY A 56 19.22 3.03 -3.71
N ASN A 57 19.37 2.12 -4.68
CA ASN A 57 18.46 1.99 -5.80
C ASN A 57 18.02 0.54 -5.92
N SER A 58 16.75 0.32 -6.29
CA SER A 58 16.23 -1.00 -6.57
C SER A 58 15.13 -0.93 -7.63
N PHE A 59 14.76 -2.10 -8.15
CA PHE A 59 13.61 -2.28 -9.03
C PHE A 59 12.62 -3.23 -8.36
N ALA A 60 11.34 -3.04 -8.64
CA ALA A 60 10.31 -3.96 -8.16
C ALA A 60 9.24 -4.18 -9.23
N ALA A 61 8.63 -5.35 -9.20
CA ALA A 61 7.44 -5.66 -9.96
C ALA A 61 6.25 -5.87 -9.01
N ASP A 62 5.07 -5.51 -9.49
CA ASP A 62 3.79 -5.80 -8.84
C ASP A 62 2.95 -6.64 -9.79
N LEU A 63 2.20 -7.58 -9.24
CA LEU A 63 1.19 -8.36 -9.96
C LEU A 63 -0.16 -8.14 -9.30
N GLY A 64 -1.21 -8.00 -10.10
CA GLY A 64 -2.57 -7.80 -9.63
C GLY A 64 -3.55 -8.70 -10.36
N PHE A 65 -4.57 -9.15 -9.64
CA PHE A 65 -5.69 -9.90 -10.17
C PHE A 65 -6.98 -9.38 -9.55
N LEU A 66 -8.02 -9.23 -10.35
CA LEU A 66 -9.35 -8.83 -9.94
C LEU A 66 -10.38 -9.77 -10.58
N TRP A 67 -11.33 -10.22 -9.79
CA TRP A 67 -12.41 -11.08 -10.24
C TRP A 67 -13.75 -10.58 -9.70
N ALA A 68 -14.65 -10.18 -10.58
CA ALA A 68 -16.05 -9.91 -10.25
C ALA A 68 -16.79 -11.25 -10.10
N VAL A 69 -16.81 -11.79 -8.85
CA VAL A 69 -17.38 -13.10 -8.52
C VAL A 69 -18.89 -13.11 -8.74
N THR A 70 -19.54 -12.02 -8.36
CA THR A 70 -20.96 -11.73 -8.63
C THR A 70 -21.10 -10.25 -9.00
N PRO A 71 -22.29 -9.79 -9.41
CA PRO A 71 -22.51 -8.34 -9.64
C PRO A 71 -22.23 -7.44 -8.42
N THR A 72 -22.24 -8.01 -7.20
CA THR A 72 -22.08 -7.28 -5.95
C THR A 72 -20.84 -7.67 -5.15
N VAL A 73 -20.11 -8.71 -5.58
CA VAL A 73 -18.93 -9.21 -4.85
C VAL A 73 -17.73 -9.25 -5.77
N ASN A 74 -16.69 -8.54 -5.39
CA ASN A 74 -15.41 -8.53 -6.08
C ASN A 74 -14.33 -9.15 -5.19
N PHE A 75 -13.47 -10.00 -5.77
CA PHE A 75 -12.27 -10.54 -5.15
C PHE A 75 -11.06 -9.91 -5.81
N GLY A 76 -10.08 -9.50 -4.99
CA GLY A 76 -8.81 -8.97 -5.43
C GLY A 76 -7.63 -9.72 -4.83
N ALA A 77 -6.57 -9.86 -5.60
CA ALA A 77 -5.29 -10.34 -5.11
C ALA A 77 -4.16 -9.46 -5.68
N ALA A 78 -3.22 -9.08 -4.85
CA ALA A 78 -2.06 -8.31 -5.27
C ALA A 78 -0.80 -8.83 -4.61
N LEU A 79 0.25 -9.03 -5.40
CA LEU A 79 1.58 -9.38 -4.96
C LEU A 79 2.51 -8.21 -5.30
N ARG A 80 3.11 -7.61 -4.29
CA ARG A 80 3.78 -6.33 -4.45
C ARG A 80 5.24 -6.35 -4.05
N ASN A 81 6.00 -5.43 -4.65
CA ASN A 81 7.41 -5.17 -4.36
C ASN A 81 8.32 -6.38 -4.60
N LEU A 82 8.02 -7.19 -5.62
CA LEU A 82 8.86 -8.29 -6.06
C LEU A 82 10.15 -7.75 -6.68
N GLY A 83 11.26 -7.80 -5.97
CA GLY A 83 12.50 -7.24 -6.46
C GLY A 83 13.70 -7.61 -5.60
N PRO A 84 14.92 -7.28 -6.08
CA PRO A 84 16.13 -7.48 -5.31
C PRO A 84 16.17 -6.56 -4.09
N LYS A 85 16.96 -6.97 -3.11
CA LYS A 85 17.28 -6.18 -1.93
C LYS A 85 17.87 -4.82 -2.33
N ILE A 86 17.60 -3.79 -1.53
CA ILE A 86 18.18 -2.46 -1.69
C ILE A 86 19.44 -2.36 -0.83
N ALA A 87 20.57 -1.98 -1.44
CA ALA A 87 21.80 -1.73 -0.74
C ALA A 87 22.11 -0.24 -0.74
N TYR A 88 22.53 0.29 0.40
CA TYR A 88 22.87 1.71 0.55
C TYR A 88 24.38 1.95 0.50
N ILE A 89 25.15 1.20 1.25
CA ILE A 89 26.62 1.33 1.33
C ILE A 89 27.29 0.04 0.90
N ASP A 90 26.91 -1.08 1.48
CA ASP A 90 27.47 -2.40 1.19
C ASP A 90 26.39 -3.39 0.77
N ALA A 91 26.65 -4.16 -0.27
CA ALA A 91 25.74 -5.20 -0.75
C ALA A 91 25.51 -6.33 0.28
N SER A 92 26.44 -6.54 1.20
CA SER A 92 26.28 -7.50 2.30
C SER A 92 25.25 -7.09 3.34
N GLN A 93 24.92 -5.81 3.40
CA GLN A 93 23.94 -5.20 4.32
C GLN A 93 22.66 -4.75 3.58
N ALA A 94 22.36 -5.38 2.44
CA ALA A 94 21.18 -5.03 1.66
C ALA A 94 19.90 -5.47 2.34
N ASP A 95 18.95 -4.55 2.47
CA ASP A 95 17.63 -4.77 3.06
C ASP A 95 16.63 -5.31 2.02
N PRO A 96 15.76 -6.25 2.39
CA PRO A 96 14.68 -6.67 1.51
C PRO A 96 13.71 -5.52 1.24
N LEU A 97 13.17 -5.47 0.02
CA LEU A 97 12.02 -4.61 -0.23
C LEU A 97 10.81 -5.10 0.59
N PRO A 98 9.85 -4.23 0.94
CA PRO A 98 8.64 -4.60 1.68
C PRO A 98 7.69 -5.41 0.79
N GLN A 99 8.13 -6.63 0.48
CA GLN A 99 7.40 -7.60 -0.33
C GLN A 99 6.21 -8.13 0.45
N HIS A 100 5.03 -8.15 -0.17
CA HIS A 100 3.82 -8.61 0.49
C HIS A 100 2.77 -9.10 -0.50
N ILE A 101 1.85 -9.91 0.01
CA ILE A 101 0.60 -10.28 -0.68
C ILE A 101 -0.58 -9.62 0.04
N VAL A 102 -1.55 -9.18 -0.76
CA VAL A 102 -2.86 -8.71 -0.27
C VAL A 102 -3.94 -9.53 -0.95
N LEU A 103 -4.87 -10.03 -0.14
CA LEU A 103 -6.10 -10.69 -0.61
C LEU A 103 -7.29 -9.89 -0.09
N GLY A 104 -8.18 -9.49 -0.98
CA GLY A 104 -9.29 -8.62 -0.64
C GLY A 104 -10.63 -9.09 -1.19
N ILE A 105 -11.68 -8.75 -0.46
CA ILE A 105 -13.06 -8.88 -0.90
C ILE A 105 -13.74 -7.53 -0.76
N ALA A 106 -14.45 -7.09 -1.80
CA ALA A 106 -15.30 -5.93 -1.76
C ALA A 106 -16.76 -6.34 -2.01
N TYR A 107 -17.67 -5.75 -1.24
CA TYR A 107 -19.10 -6.01 -1.32
C TYR A 107 -19.86 -4.71 -1.54
N ASP A 108 -20.54 -4.63 -2.68
CA ASP A 108 -21.42 -3.53 -3.03
C ASP A 108 -22.78 -3.76 -2.36
N LEU A 109 -22.98 -3.12 -1.20
CA LEU A 109 -24.22 -3.21 -0.43
C LEU A 109 -25.38 -2.48 -1.13
N MET A 110 -25.08 -1.37 -1.77
CA MET A 110 -26.03 -0.54 -2.51
C MET A 110 -25.35 0.07 -3.70
N ASP A 111 -25.95 -0.09 -4.86
CA ASP A 111 -25.56 0.57 -6.11
C ASP A 111 -26.85 1.09 -6.77
N THR A 112 -27.08 2.38 -6.65
CA THR A 112 -28.21 3.07 -7.24
C THR A 112 -27.74 4.28 -8.06
N GLN A 113 -28.63 4.92 -8.80
CA GLN A 113 -28.30 6.08 -9.60
C GLN A 113 -27.56 7.22 -8.85
N TYR A 114 -27.83 7.38 -7.55
CA TYR A 114 -27.28 8.48 -6.75
C TYR A 114 -26.47 8.01 -5.54
N HIS A 115 -26.66 6.80 -5.09
CA HIS A 115 -26.07 6.28 -3.86
C HIS A 115 -25.36 4.97 -4.12
N ASP A 116 -24.12 4.89 -3.68
CA ASP A 116 -23.32 3.70 -3.73
C ASP A 116 -22.70 3.48 -2.33
N VAL A 117 -22.81 2.26 -1.82
CA VAL A 117 -22.25 1.85 -0.53
C VAL A 117 -21.45 0.59 -0.72
N LEU A 118 -20.15 0.69 -0.46
CA LEU A 118 -19.20 -0.40 -0.60
C LEU A 118 -18.55 -0.71 0.76
N PHE A 119 -18.38 -1.99 1.06
CA PHE A 119 -17.54 -2.48 2.14
C PHE A 119 -16.38 -3.29 1.58
N SER A 120 -15.21 -3.18 2.21
CA SER A 120 -14.04 -3.96 1.87
C SER A 120 -13.43 -4.64 3.10
N PHE A 121 -12.83 -5.79 2.85
CA PHE A 121 -12.04 -6.55 3.81
C PHE A 121 -10.79 -7.03 3.12
N ASP A 122 -9.61 -6.70 3.65
CA ASP A 122 -8.33 -7.12 3.12
C ASP A 122 -7.49 -7.83 4.18
N LEU A 123 -6.79 -8.86 3.74
CA LEU A 123 -5.74 -9.57 4.44
C LEU A 123 -4.40 -9.18 3.81
N TYR A 124 -3.51 -8.61 4.60
CA TYR A 124 -2.16 -8.27 4.19
C TYR A 124 -1.18 -9.21 4.89
N LYS A 125 -0.28 -9.84 4.14
CA LYS A 125 0.80 -10.66 4.68
C LYS A 125 2.14 -10.20 4.13
N PRO A 126 3.09 -9.80 5.00
CA PRO A 126 4.49 -9.62 4.62
C PRO A 126 5.10 -10.92 4.11
N LEU A 127 5.93 -10.84 3.06
CA LEU A 127 6.63 -11.98 2.48
C LEU A 127 8.15 -11.76 2.63
N ILE A 128 8.58 -11.46 3.86
CA ILE A 128 9.97 -11.16 4.20
C ILE A 128 10.56 -12.38 4.90
N ALA A 129 11.51 -13.04 4.26
CA ALA A 129 12.26 -14.15 4.81
C ALA A 129 13.73 -14.08 4.35
N ASP A 130 14.59 -14.87 4.99
CA ASP A 130 16.01 -14.98 4.59
C ASP A 130 16.15 -15.72 3.27
N GLY A 131 16.22 -14.95 2.16
CA GLY A 131 16.36 -15.55 0.84
C GLY A 131 16.29 -14.54 -0.31
N SER A 132 16.19 -15.08 -1.53
CA SER A 132 15.84 -14.29 -2.71
C SER A 132 14.36 -13.95 -2.71
N PHE A 133 13.95 -12.89 -3.43
CA PHE A 133 12.54 -12.50 -3.53
C PHE A 133 11.64 -13.67 -3.99
N ALA A 134 12.13 -14.55 -4.89
CA ALA A 134 11.37 -15.71 -5.36
C ALA A 134 11.24 -16.81 -4.29
N SER A 135 12.26 -17.02 -3.46
CA SER A 135 12.19 -18.01 -2.37
C SER A 135 11.29 -17.55 -1.23
N ASN A 136 11.17 -16.24 -1.00
CA ASN A 136 10.33 -15.67 0.05
C ASN A 136 8.84 -15.91 -0.20
N LEU A 137 8.42 -16.04 -1.47
CA LEU A 137 7.04 -16.42 -1.83
C LEU A 137 6.58 -17.76 -1.22
N VAL A 138 7.52 -18.66 -0.99
CA VAL A 138 7.22 -19.99 -0.43
C VAL A 138 7.63 -20.08 1.04
N LYS A 139 8.80 -19.56 1.39
CA LYS A 139 9.35 -19.66 2.75
C LYS A 139 8.50 -18.91 3.77
N ALA A 140 8.00 -17.73 3.42
CA ALA A 140 7.13 -16.94 4.28
C ALA A 140 5.77 -17.60 4.60
N TRP A 141 5.51 -18.81 4.09
CA TRP A 141 4.33 -19.64 4.41
C TRP A 141 4.70 -20.95 5.10
N ALA A 142 5.96 -21.24 5.28
CA ALA A 142 6.45 -22.54 5.74
C ALA A 142 7.43 -22.44 6.92
N ASP A 143 7.73 -21.26 7.39
CA ASP A 143 8.66 -20.98 8.47
C ASP A 143 8.01 -21.11 9.85
N GLU A 144 6.69 -20.95 9.95
CA GLU A 144 5.97 -21.06 11.22
C GLU A 144 4.75 -22.01 11.18
N SER A 145 4.08 -22.17 12.32
CA SER A 145 2.82 -22.90 12.40
C SER A 145 1.67 -22.05 11.84
N LEU A 146 0.65 -22.67 11.25
CA LEU A 146 -0.51 -21.96 10.67
C LEU A 146 -1.15 -20.93 11.63
N SER A 147 -1.16 -21.20 12.94
CA SER A 147 -1.73 -20.28 13.93
C SER A 147 -0.87 -19.02 14.13
N ASN A 148 0.43 -19.11 13.94
CA ASN A 148 1.34 -17.98 14.02
C ASN A 148 1.32 -17.19 12.70
N GLU A 149 1.26 -17.89 11.58
CA GLU A 149 1.08 -17.28 10.25
C GLU A 149 -0.11 -16.32 10.18
N PHE A 150 -1.24 -16.71 10.83
CA PHE A 150 -2.41 -15.81 10.92
C PHE A 150 -2.19 -14.59 11.82
N LYS A 151 -1.27 -14.64 12.77
CA LYS A 151 -0.93 -13.48 13.62
C LYS A 151 -0.06 -12.46 12.90
N GLU A 152 0.73 -12.91 11.92
CA GLU A 152 1.54 -12.04 11.06
C GLU A 152 0.71 -11.32 9.99
N MET A 153 -0.57 -11.64 9.88
CA MET A 153 -1.46 -11.01 8.90
C MET A 153 -2.10 -9.76 9.48
N ASP A 154 -2.00 -8.66 8.75
CA ASP A 154 -2.74 -7.45 9.03
C ASP A 154 -4.14 -7.54 8.44
N LEU A 155 -5.12 -7.04 9.19
CA LEU A 155 -6.50 -6.96 8.78
C LEU A 155 -6.87 -5.52 8.48
N HIS A 156 -7.49 -5.30 7.32
CA HIS A 156 -8.01 -3.99 6.96
C HIS A 156 -9.50 -4.09 6.65
N LEU A 157 -10.29 -3.24 7.29
CA LEU A 157 -11.71 -3.07 7.02
C LEU A 157 -11.94 -1.68 6.46
N GLY A 158 -12.74 -1.57 5.41
CA GLY A 158 -13.08 -0.31 4.78
C GLY A 158 -14.57 -0.19 4.49
N GLY A 159 -15.06 1.03 4.52
CA GLY A 159 -16.39 1.39 4.05
C GLY A 159 -16.34 2.69 3.28
N GLU A 160 -17.05 2.74 2.17
CA GLU A 160 -17.21 3.94 1.35
C GLU A 160 -18.68 4.18 1.07
N TYR A 161 -19.11 5.42 1.21
CA TYR A 161 -20.39 5.91 0.71
C TYR A 161 -20.11 6.98 -0.34
N ARG A 162 -20.67 6.80 -1.54
CA ARG A 162 -20.62 7.79 -2.60
C ARG A 162 -22.00 8.37 -2.87
N TYR A 163 -22.04 9.67 -3.08
CA TYR A 163 -23.20 10.38 -3.57
C TYR A 163 -22.90 10.95 -4.94
N SER A 164 -23.56 10.43 -5.98
CA SER A 164 -23.40 10.86 -7.36
C SER A 164 -24.04 12.22 -7.60
N LEU A 165 -23.23 13.18 -8.05
CA LEU A 165 -23.66 14.56 -8.38
C LEU A 165 -24.14 14.68 -9.84
N SER A 166 -23.76 13.71 -10.69
CA SER A 166 -24.11 13.66 -12.09
C SER A 166 -24.32 12.21 -12.53
N THR A 167 -25.31 12.00 -13.37
CA THR A 167 -25.66 10.70 -13.96
C THR A 167 -25.21 10.58 -15.42
N GLN A 168 -24.43 11.55 -15.92
CA GLN A 168 -23.90 11.57 -17.29
C GLN A 168 -22.49 10.95 -17.35
N GLU A 169 -21.97 10.80 -18.58
CA GLU A 169 -20.65 10.18 -18.86
C GLU A 169 -19.47 10.70 -18.03
N ASN A 170 -19.57 11.92 -17.51
CA ASN A 170 -18.58 12.48 -16.59
C ASN A 170 -19.01 12.28 -15.14
N GLU A 171 -18.65 11.14 -14.59
CA GLU A 171 -18.95 10.75 -13.23
C GLU A 171 -18.42 11.78 -12.21
N SER A 172 -19.32 12.50 -11.56
CA SER A 172 -18.99 13.42 -10.48
C SER A 172 -19.65 12.94 -9.20
N PHE A 173 -18.89 12.84 -8.12
CA PHE A 173 -19.40 12.35 -6.85
C PHE A 173 -18.70 12.96 -5.64
N LEU A 174 -19.39 12.90 -4.51
CA LEU A 174 -18.81 13.06 -3.17
C LEU A 174 -18.65 11.68 -2.55
N ALA A 175 -17.51 11.43 -1.90
CA ALA A 175 -17.23 10.20 -1.19
C ALA A 175 -16.95 10.47 0.28
N LEU A 176 -17.51 9.63 1.17
CA LEU A 176 -17.16 9.55 2.58
C LEU A 176 -16.59 8.16 2.84
N ARG A 177 -15.46 8.10 3.54
CA ARG A 177 -14.73 6.85 3.78
C ARG A 177 -14.42 6.69 5.25
N GLY A 178 -14.48 5.46 5.72
CA GLY A 178 -14.02 5.07 7.04
C GLY A 178 -13.28 3.75 6.95
N GLY A 179 -12.26 3.56 7.77
CA GLY A 179 -11.50 2.33 7.78
C GLY A 179 -10.91 2.01 9.14
N TYR A 180 -10.58 0.75 9.31
CA TYR A 180 -9.88 0.21 10.46
C TYR A 180 -8.78 -0.73 10.00
N SER A 181 -7.59 -0.56 10.55
CA SER A 181 -6.44 -1.41 10.30
C SER A 181 -5.94 -2.00 11.61
N LEU A 182 -5.74 -3.31 11.63
CA LEU A 182 -5.16 -4.06 12.73
C LEU A 182 -3.89 -4.73 12.22
N ASP A 183 -2.75 -4.26 12.67
CA ASP A 183 -1.46 -4.92 12.60
C ASP A 183 -1.26 -5.69 13.90
N HIS A 184 -1.20 -7.02 13.80
CA HIS A 184 -1.18 -7.90 14.96
C HIS A 184 0.22 -7.96 15.58
N ASP A 185 1.26 -8.01 14.75
CA ASP A 185 2.65 -8.08 15.19
C ASP A 185 3.14 -6.74 15.74
N GLY A 186 2.75 -5.65 15.10
CA GLY A 186 3.05 -4.29 15.55
C GLY A 186 2.16 -3.80 16.69
N GLU A 187 1.15 -4.58 17.11
CA GLU A 187 0.10 -4.15 18.07
C GLU A 187 -0.57 -2.83 17.68
N LEU A 188 -0.55 -2.48 16.39
CA LEU A 188 -1.05 -1.22 15.90
C LEU A 188 -2.54 -1.31 15.54
N LYS A 189 -3.31 -0.34 16.02
CA LYS A 189 -4.74 -0.18 15.72
C LYS A 189 -4.97 1.22 15.18
N LEU A 190 -5.26 1.31 13.89
CA LEU A 190 -5.44 2.58 13.21
C LEU A 190 -6.88 2.72 12.73
N TRP A 191 -7.49 3.84 13.04
CA TRP A 191 -8.74 4.27 12.43
C TRP A 191 -8.44 5.30 11.35
N THR A 192 -9.17 5.23 10.25
CA THR A 192 -9.03 6.21 9.18
C THR A 192 -10.38 6.79 8.81
N THR A 193 -10.38 8.05 8.43
CA THR A 193 -11.54 8.69 7.81
C THR A 193 -11.08 9.48 6.60
N GLY A 194 -11.97 9.66 5.62
CA GLY A 194 -11.62 10.41 4.42
C GLY A 194 -12.82 10.98 3.73
N ILE A 195 -12.58 12.04 2.98
CA ILE A 195 -13.55 12.64 2.06
C ILE A 195 -12.91 12.74 0.69
N GLY A 196 -13.71 12.52 -0.34
CA GLY A 196 -13.30 12.64 -1.74
C GLY A 196 -14.33 13.45 -2.54
N LEU A 197 -13.83 14.22 -3.46
CA LEU A 197 -14.62 14.90 -4.47
C LEU A 197 -14.06 14.59 -5.86
N LYS A 198 -14.86 13.95 -6.69
CA LYS A 198 -14.58 13.82 -8.12
C LYS A 198 -15.49 14.77 -8.87
N TYR A 199 -14.91 15.57 -9.72
CA TYR A 199 -15.62 16.43 -10.65
C TYR A 199 -14.99 16.31 -12.04
N ASN A 200 -15.74 15.71 -12.95
CA ASN A 200 -15.26 15.44 -14.32
C ASN A 200 -13.95 14.61 -14.31
N LEU A 201 -12.85 15.18 -14.79
CA LEU A 201 -11.55 14.51 -14.93
C LEU A 201 -10.68 14.61 -13.67
N VAL A 202 -11.08 15.37 -12.66
CA VAL A 202 -10.28 15.68 -11.47
C VAL A 202 -10.91 15.06 -10.24
N GLN A 203 -10.09 14.35 -9.46
CA GLN A 203 -10.49 13.86 -8.15
C GLN A 203 -9.49 14.33 -7.08
N VAL A 204 -10.04 14.87 -6.01
CA VAL A 204 -9.27 15.28 -4.81
C VAL A 204 -9.77 14.47 -3.65
N ASP A 205 -8.83 13.87 -2.91
CA ASP A 205 -9.15 13.12 -1.68
C ASP A 205 -8.30 13.65 -0.52
N VAL A 206 -8.91 13.68 0.64
CA VAL A 206 -8.26 13.99 1.92
C VAL A 206 -8.57 12.86 2.89
N ALA A 207 -7.55 12.33 3.52
CA ALA A 207 -7.69 11.28 4.53
C ALA A 207 -6.94 11.64 5.80
N TYR A 208 -7.48 11.24 6.92
CA TYR A 208 -6.89 11.42 8.25
C TYR A 208 -6.77 10.07 8.94
N ILE A 209 -5.62 9.80 9.54
CA ILE A 209 -5.29 8.58 10.25
C ILE A 209 -5.24 8.90 11.74
N PHE A 210 -6.03 8.16 12.51
CA PHE A 210 -6.04 8.21 13.97
C PHE A 210 -5.31 6.97 14.49
N GLY A 211 -4.33 7.13 15.31
CA GLY A 211 -3.64 6.02 15.96
C GLY A 211 -3.04 6.50 17.25
N LYS A 212 -3.43 5.93 18.37
CA LYS A 212 -2.89 6.31 19.66
C LYS A 212 -1.53 5.68 19.87
N ASP A 213 -0.54 6.50 20.23
CA ASP A 213 0.83 6.07 20.54
C ASP A 213 1.54 5.37 19.38
N THR A 214 1.22 5.72 18.12
CA THR A 214 1.83 5.14 16.92
C THR A 214 2.59 6.21 16.11
N PRO A 215 3.62 5.83 15.33
CA PRO A 215 4.34 6.77 14.45
C PRO A 215 3.46 7.38 13.35
N GLN A 216 2.27 6.83 13.11
CA GLN A 216 1.32 7.30 12.09
C GLN A 216 0.17 8.11 12.68
N GLU A 217 0.18 8.35 14.01
CA GLU A 217 -0.81 9.18 14.68
C GLU A 217 -0.82 10.59 14.08
N ASP A 218 -2.05 11.15 13.94
CA ASP A 218 -2.27 12.50 13.43
C ASP A 218 -1.69 12.77 12.02
N ASN A 219 -1.73 11.77 11.15
CA ASN A 219 -1.24 11.90 9.79
C ASN A 219 -2.38 12.27 8.82
N THR A 220 -2.19 13.36 8.09
CA THR A 220 -3.10 13.80 7.02
C THR A 220 -2.51 13.50 5.66
N ARG A 221 -3.29 12.89 4.78
CA ARG A 221 -2.89 12.57 3.40
C ARG A 221 -3.78 13.28 2.40
N PHE A 222 -3.16 13.76 1.33
CA PHE A 222 -3.83 14.39 0.21
C PHE A 222 -3.50 13.64 -1.06
N SER A 223 -4.49 13.43 -1.92
CA SER A 223 -4.25 12.93 -3.28
C SER A 223 -4.97 13.78 -4.31
N LEU A 224 -4.37 13.88 -5.49
CA LEU A 224 -4.91 14.53 -6.66
C LEU A 224 -4.77 13.57 -7.83
N ASN A 225 -5.89 13.20 -8.45
CA ASN A 225 -5.93 12.27 -9.56
C ASN A 225 -6.54 12.95 -10.80
N PHE A 226 -6.01 12.64 -11.96
CA PHE A 226 -6.52 13.06 -13.25
C PHE A 226 -6.87 11.81 -14.07
N ALA A 227 -8.10 11.73 -14.56
CA ALA A 227 -8.55 10.70 -15.50
C ALA A 227 -8.62 11.31 -16.92
N PHE A 228 -8.06 10.63 -17.90
CA PHE A 228 -8.03 11.07 -19.31
C PHE A 228 -8.82 10.11 -20.19
#